data_f47de3f59299bb123536e9605274f14e
#
_entry.id   f47de3f59299bb123536e9605274f14e
#
_cell.length_a   1.000
_cell.length_b   1.000
_cell.length_c   1.000
_cell.angle_alpha   90.00
_cell.angle_beta   90.00
_cell.angle_gamma   90.00
#
_symmetry.space_group_name_H-M   'P 1'
#
loop_
_entity.id
_entity.type
_entity.pdbx_description
1 polymer ?
#
loop_
_entity_poly.entity_id
_entity_poly.type
_entity_poly.pdbx_seq_one_letter_code
_entity_poly.pdbx_strand_id
1 'polypeptide(L)'
;GAYGGTSAALQAGAALGLMPGRTQAADFSLQSAAGAGKRVAILGSGLSGLTTAWELTKAGYDCTVLEASHRAGGRIFTVRSGTVIDEIGNYQRCEWDDESHLYFNAGAARIPSIHNNTLHYCKELDVDLEIIANESKTAWVQDDRMLQGKPVRNVDYTSSFRGFISEMLAKSLSGPELNASFNESEIETLLGMLRSFGDLNEDLLYKGTTRAGYATGGFLDHGTQKDVIALRDLMKTRLSRSVLTTTQEGTGSGPVLMQPVGGMDRIIYGFANRLGDRIKFRCPVTAVTVKDDGVEIAYEQDGKQQLLQADYCFNCIPSQLMTGIPNNFPAEYTAALKYIRRGEAYKAAFQAKERFWEKENIYGGITWVNSPIQQIWYPPHGIHKAKGVLLAAYSFGGGMYFTKMTQEQRIEELLIHGEKVHPNYRQLVEKPVTIAWHRMNHMLGCAARWSRTRGGWSPEEEAMYEVVRKPVNGRHYMIGDQITQHSAWMESAIQSAHYALADMDQRVRAQQA
;
A
#
# COMPACT_ATOMS: atom_id res chain seq x y z
N GLY A 1 23.47 -22.52 20.02
CA GLY A 1 23.07 -22.03 21.34
C GLY A 1 23.02 -20.51 21.49
N ALA A 2 22.87 -19.70 20.40
CA ALA A 2 22.87 -18.24 20.50
C ALA A 2 21.62 -17.55 19.93
N TYR A 3 20.58 -18.28 19.58
CA TYR A 3 19.35 -17.71 19.00
C TYR A 3 18.20 -17.49 20.01
N GLY A 4 18.37 -17.87 21.27
CA GLY A 4 17.34 -17.68 22.30
C GLY A 4 17.40 -16.35 23.06
N GLY A 5 18.51 -15.61 22.98
CA GLY A 5 18.75 -14.44 23.84
C GLY A 5 18.01 -13.16 23.40
N THR A 6 17.83 -12.92 22.10
CA THR A 6 17.21 -11.70 21.59
C THR A 6 15.68 -11.72 21.72
N SER A 7 15.03 -12.86 21.52
CA SER A 7 13.57 -12.97 21.69
C SER A 7 13.16 -12.89 23.17
N ALA A 8 13.96 -13.46 24.08
CA ALA A 8 13.71 -13.36 25.52
C ALA A 8 13.98 -11.93 26.05
N ALA A 9 15.00 -11.24 25.54
CA ALA A 9 15.27 -9.84 25.88
C ALA A 9 14.16 -8.89 25.34
N LEU A 10 13.63 -9.15 24.15
CA LEU A 10 12.50 -8.39 23.59
C LEU A 10 11.19 -8.66 24.37
N GLN A 11 10.94 -9.89 24.78
CA GLN A 11 9.79 -10.24 25.62
C GLN A 11 9.91 -9.66 27.03
N ALA A 12 11.10 -9.71 27.62
CA ALA A 12 11.36 -9.09 28.92
C ALA A 12 11.26 -7.56 28.85
N GLY A 13 11.74 -6.92 27.79
CA GLY A 13 11.58 -5.49 27.56
C GLY A 13 10.12 -5.06 27.38
N ALA A 14 9.32 -5.87 26.70
CA ALA A 14 7.88 -5.66 26.58
C ALA A 14 7.15 -5.85 27.93
N ALA A 15 7.51 -6.89 28.68
CA ALA A 15 6.92 -7.18 30.00
C ALA A 15 7.30 -6.14 31.07
N LEU A 16 8.44 -5.45 30.91
CA LEU A 16 8.90 -4.38 31.79
C LEU A 16 8.44 -2.98 31.33
N GLY A 17 7.60 -2.89 30.29
CA GLY A 17 7.12 -1.61 29.75
C GLY A 17 8.19 -0.74 29.09
N LEU A 18 9.40 -1.30 28.86
CA LEU A 18 10.53 -0.61 28.24
C LEU A 18 10.46 -0.62 26.70
N MET A 19 9.62 -1.47 26.13
CA MET A 19 9.27 -1.47 24.71
C MET A 19 7.76 -1.68 24.58
N PRO A 20 7.05 -0.90 23.76
CA PRO A 20 5.67 -1.23 23.43
C PRO A 20 5.69 -2.58 22.71
N GLY A 21 5.11 -3.61 23.34
CA GLY A 21 4.91 -4.91 22.72
C GLY A 21 4.14 -4.72 21.41
N ARG A 22 4.37 -5.57 20.41
CA ARG A 22 3.48 -5.65 19.23
C ARG A 22 2.13 -6.12 19.74
N THR A 23 1.26 -5.17 20.09
CA THR A 23 -0.12 -5.49 20.45
C THR A 23 -0.81 -5.92 19.16
N GLN A 24 -1.18 -7.20 19.07
CA GLN A 24 -2.08 -7.64 18.01
C GLN A 24 -3.48 -7.12 18.34
N ALA A 25 -4.28 -6.75 17.35
CA ALA A 25 -5.63 -6.24 17.59
C ALA A 25 -6.51 -7.24 18.36
N ALA A 26 -6.29 -8.53 18.17
CA ALA A 26 -6.97 -9.58 18.92
C ALA A 26 -6.72 -9.51 20.44
N ASP A 27 -5.55 -9.00 20.85
CA ASP A 27 -5.14 -8.87 22.25
C ASP A 27 -5.30 -7.42 22.76
N PHE A 28 -5.69 -6.49 21.85
CA PHE A 28 -5.88 -5.09 22.21
C PHE A 28 -7.25 -4.87 22.86
N SER A 29 -7.25 -4.37 24.06
CA SER A 29 -8.47 -3.94 24.75
C SER A 29 -8.18 -2.77 25.67
N LEU A 30 -9.07 -1.81 25.67
CA LEU A 30 -9.11 -0.75 26.67
C LEU A 30 -9.91 -1.22 27.88
N GLN A 31 -9.62 -0.68 29.06
CA GLN A 31 -10.38 -1.01 30.24
C GLN A 31 -11.83 -0.53 30.07
N SER A 32 -12.79 -1.44 30.19
CA SER A 32 -14.21 -1.11 30.09
C SER A 32 -14.60 -0.13 31.20
N ALA A 33 -15.46 0.84 30.87
CA ALA A 33 -15.90 1.92 31.77
C ALA A 33 -14.86 2.99 32.18
N ALA A 34 -13.60 2.89 31.77
CA ALA A 34 -12.62 3.97 32.00
C ALA A 34 -13.00 5.30 31.28
N GLY A 35 -13.81 5.18 30.24
CA GLY A 35 -14.29 6.29 29.43
C GLY A 35 -15.55 6.98 29.90
N ALA A 36 -16.18 6.54 30.98
CA ALA A 36 -17.45 7.09 31.43
C ALA A 36 -17.36 8.61 31.68
N GLY A 37 -18.17 9.39 30.94
CA GLY A 37 -18.22 10.85 31.02
C GLY A 37 -17.08 11.58 30.32
N LYS A 38 -16.14 10.89 29.66
CA LYS A 38 -15.03 11.50 28.92
C LYS A 38 -15.37 11.65 27.44
N ARG A 39 -15.14 12.84 26.91
CA ARG A 39 -15.35 13.19 25.49
C ARG A 39 -14.04 13.13 24.72
N VAL A 40 -14.08 12.52 23.55
CA VAL A 40 -12.92 12.41 22.67
C VAL A 40 -13.22 12.95 21.28
N ALA A 41 -12.42 13.91 20.83
CA ALA A 41 -12.44 14.39 19.47
C ALA A 41 -11.48 13.56 18.60
N ILE A 42 -11.96 13.10 17.44
CA ILE A 42 -11.15 12.38 16.45
C ILE A 42 -11.16 13.19 15.16
N LEU A 43 -10.00 13.61 14.68
CA LEU A 43 -9.86 14.47 13.52
C LEU A 43 -9.47 13.64 12.29
N GLY A 44 -10.47 13.41 11.45
CA GLY A 44 -10.40 12.57 10.25
C GLY A 44 -10.95 11.15 10.45
N SER A 45 -11.72 10.68 9.49
CA SER A 45 -12.28 9.33 9.42
C SER A 45 -11.46 8.38 8.54
N GLY A 46 -10.13 8.55 8.49
CA GLY A 46 -9.22 7.54 7.96
C GLY A 46 -9.21 6.29 8.85
N LEU A 47 -8.59 5.20 8.39
CA LEU A 47 -8.60 3.93 9.13
C LEU A 47 -8.12 4.06 10.57
N SER A 48 -7.06 4.83 10.84
CA SER A 48 -6.59 5.07 12.22
C SER A 48 -7.63 5.80 13.07
N GLY A 49 -8.32 6.81 12.52
CA GLY A 49 -9.38 7.53 13.24
C GLY A 49 -10.59 6.64 13.52
N LEU A 50 -11.02 5.85 12.54
CA LEU A 50 -12.13 4.91 12.72
C LEU A 50 -11.81 3.79 13.70
N THR A 51 -10.60 3.22 13.66
CA THR A 51 -10.12 2.25 14.66
C THR A 51 -10.13 2.87 16.06
N THR A 52 -9.61 4.09 16.18
CA THR A 52 -9.61 4.83 17.46
C THR A 52 -11.02 5.04 17.98
N ALA A 53 -11.93 5.55 17.14
CA ALA A 53 -13.33 5.78 17.53
C ALA A 53 -14.03 4.49 17.96
N TRP A 54 -13.78 3.40 17.26
CA TRP A 54 -14.38 2.10 17.55
C TRP A 54 -13.91 1.54 18.89
N GLU A 55 -12.60 1.50 19.13
CA GLU A 55 -12.06 0.99 20.41
C GLU A 55 -12.50 1.85 21.60
N LEU A 56 -12.48 3.17 21.45
CA LEU A 56 -12.95 4.07 22.50
C LEU A 56 -14.45 3.94 22.77
N THR A 57 -15.26 3.76 21.73
CA THR A 57 -16.71 3.54 21.89
C THR A 57 -16.98 2.24 22.66
N LYS A 58 -16.26 1.16 22.37
CA LYS A 58 -16.33 -0.10 23.14
C LYS A 58 -15.97 0.10 24.62
N ALA A 59 -15.03 1.01 24.92
CA ALA A 59 -14.59 1.35 26.29
C ALA A 59 -15.46 2.43 26.96
N GLY A 60 -16.56 2.85 26.35
CA GLY A 60 -17.54 3.77 26.96
C GLY A 60 -17.22 5.27 26.82
N TYR A 61 -16.26 5.66 25.98
CA TYR A 61 -15.99 7.06 25.68
C TYR A 61 -17.04 7.67 24.75
N ASP A 62 -17.34 8.95 24.93
CA ASP A 62 -18.17 9.73 24.03
C ASP A 62 -17.31 10.30 22.90
N CYS A 63 -17.38 9.70 21.72
CA CYS A 63 -16.53 10.01 20.57
C CYS A 63 -17.25 10.84 19.53
N THR A 64 -16.61 11.92 19.07
CA THR A 64 -17.00 12.69 17.90
C THR A 64 -15.88 12.64 16.85
N VAL A 65 -16.19 12.13 15.65
CA VAL A 65 -15.27 12.10 14.51
C VAL A 65 -15.61 13.25 13.56
N LEU A 66 -14.68 14.16 13.33
CA LEU A 66 -14.80 15.26 12.38
C LEU A 66 -14.08 14.91 11.08
N GLU A 67 -14.82 14.73 10.00
CA GLU A 67 -14.31 14.40 8.66
C GLU A 67 -14.52 15.59 7.73
N ALA A 68 -13.44 16.07 7.12
CA ALA A 68 -13.49 17.20 6.20
C ALA A 68 -14.18 16.87 4.88
N SER A 69 -14.05 15.61 4.40
CA SER A 69 -14.63 15.14 3.16
C SER A 69 -16.12 14.77 3.31
N HIS A 70 -16.76 14.50 2.19
CA HIS A 70 -18.11 13.93 2.11
C HIS A 70 -18.14 12.41 2.37
N ARG A 71 -17.00 11.75 2.53
CA ARG A 71 -16.85 10.30 2.69
C ARG A 71 -15.82 9.94 3.77
N ALA A 72 -16.01 8.80 4.39
CA ALA A 72 -15.00 8.21 5.26
C ALA A 72 -13.90 7.49 4.47
N GLY A 73 -12.81 7.10 5.17
CA GLY A 73 -11.79 6.19 4.71
C GLY A 73 -10.49 6.85 4.26
N GLY A 74 -10.50 8.16 4.00
CA GLY A 74 -9.29 8.85 3.57
C GLY A 74 -8.66 8.20 2.33
N ARG A 75 -7.45 7.62 2.51
CA ARG A 75 -6.72 6.90 1.44
C ARG A 75 -7.19 5.46 1.18
N ILE A 76 -8.12 4.92 1.93
CA ILE A 76 -8.86 3.72 1.55
C ILE A 76 -10.05 4.20 0.72
N PHE A 77 -9.90 4.04 -0.59
CA PHE A 77 -10.83 4.60 -1.56
C PHE A 77 -11.06 3.62 -2.71
N THR A 78 -12.28 3.14 -2.82
CA THR A 78 -12.73 2.30 -3.93
C THR A 78 -13.65 3.10 -4.83
N VAL A 79 -13.34 3.14 -6.12
CA VAL A 79 -14.12 3.81 -7.15
C VAL A 79 -15.04 2.80 -7.82
N ARG A 80 -16.28 3.16 -8.00
CA ARG A 80 -17.32 2.43 -8.73
C ARG A 80 -18.29 3.42 -9.39
N SER A 81 -19.30 2.93 -10.09
CA SER A 81 -20.33 3.79 -10.71
C SER A 81 -20.81 4.88 -9.75
N GLY A 82 -20.88 6.11 -10.22
CA GLY A 82 -21.35 7.28 -9.48
C GLY A 82 -20.36 7.87 -8.46
N THR A 83 -19.20 7.24 -8.21
CA THR A 83 -18.19 7.74 -7.26
C THR A 83 -17.64 9.09 -7.70
N VAL A 84 -17.63 10.04 -6.76
CA VAL A 84 -17.01 11.37 -6.96
C VAL A 84 -15.53 11.32 -6.58
N ILE A 85 -14.69 11.86 -7.46
CA ILE A 85 -13.25 12.02 -7.26
C ILE A 85 -12.99 13.52 -7.14
N ASP A 86 -12.73 13.97 -5.92
CA ASP A 86 -12.48 15.37 -5.57
C ASP A 86 -10.98 15.68 -5.66
N GLU A 87 -10.48 15.75 -6.89
CA GLU A 87 -9.11 16.17 -7.18
C GLU A 87 -9.08 17.68 -7.48
N ILE A 88 -8.21 18.43 -6.83
CA ILE A 88 -8.07 19.88 -7.01
C ILE A 88 -7.74 20.18 -8.47
N GLY A 89 -8.67 20.90 -9.13
CA GLY A 89 -8.58 21.26 -10.55
C GLY A 89 -8.91 20.13 -11.52
N ASN A 90 -9.41 18.99 -11.05
CA ASN A 90 -9.84 17.87 -11.88
C ASN A 90 -10.95 17.04 -11.20
N TYR A 91 -12.10 17.67 -10.99
CA TYR A 91 -13.26 17.00 -10.42
C TYR A 91 -13.85 16.00 -11.43
N GLN A 92 -14.05 14.75 -11.00
CA GLN A 92 -14.57 13.69 -11.85
C GLN A 92 -15.72 12.95 -11.16
N ARG A 93 -16.63 12.41 -11.96
CA ARG A 93 -17.62 11.42 -11.53
C ARG A 93 -17.43 10.15 -12.35
N CYS A 94 -17.32 9.02 -11.69
CA CYS A 94 -17.16 7.73 -12.36
C CYS A 94 -18.47 7.34 -13.08
N GLU A 95 -18.38 7.07 -14.39
CA GLU A 95 -19.52 6.77 -15.27
C GLU A 95 -19.57 5.30 -15.68
N TRP A 96 -18.86 4.41 -14.95
CA TRP A 96 -18.89 2.98 -15.25
C TRP A 96 -20.29 2.40 -15.14
N ASP A 97 -20.50 1.25 -15.77
CA ASP A 97 -21.75 0.52 -15.65
C ASP A 97 -21.98 0.10 -14.19
N ASP A 98 -23.23 0.04 -13.78
CA ASP A 98 -23.57 -0.25 -12.39
C ASP A 98 -23.67 -1.76 -12.14
N GLU A 99 -22.48 -2.42 -12.16
CA GLU A 99 -22.33 -3.83 -11.83
C GLU A 99 -21.37 -3.99 -10.64
N SER A 100 -21.72 -4.83 -9.68
CA SER A 100 -21.03 -4.96 -8.39
C SER A 100 -19.55 -5.32 -8.48
N HIS A 101 -19.14 -5.99 -9.57
CA HIS A 101 -17.76 -6.37 -9.84
C HIS A 101 -16.95 -5.29 -10.59
N LEU A 102 -17.58 -4.22 -11.04
CA LEU A 102 -16.91 -3.09 -11.69
C LEU A 102 -16.47 -2.08 -10.63
N TYR A 103 -15.35 -2.34 -10.02
CA TYR A 103 -14.73 -1.44 -9.05
C TYR A 103 -13.21 -1.40 -9.17
N PHE A 104 -12.64 -0.39 -8.59
CA PHE A 104 -11.21 -0.11 -8.62
C PHE A 104 -10.73 0.41 -7.26
N ASN A 105 -9.77 -0.26 -6.66
CA ASN A 105 -9.12 0.18 -5.43
C ASN A 105 -8.10 1.29 -5.73
N ALA A 106 -8.56 2.53 -5.75
CA ALA A 106 -7.75 3.71 -6.06
C ALA A 106 -6.69 4.01 -4.98
N GLY A 107 -6.99 3.66 -3.74
CA GLY A 107 -6.08 3.78 -2.61
C GLY A 107 -5.37 2.47 -2.27
N ALA A 108 -5.52 2.01 -1.02
CA ALA A 108 -5.08 0.68 -0.58
C ALA A 108 -5.69 -0.38 -1.51
N ALA A 109 -4.91 -1.40 -1.87
CA ALA A 109 -5.32 -2.37 -2.88
C ALA A 109 -5.03 -3.82 -2.50
N ARG A 110 -4.37 -4.09 -1.36
CA ARG A 110 -4.00 -5.43 -0.93
C ARG A 110 -3.78 -5.50 0.58
N ILE A 111 -4.02 -6.68 1.13
CA ILE A 111 -3.79 -7.03 2.53
C ILE A 111 -2.85 -8.23 2.56
N PRO A 112 -1.57 -8.05 2.93
CA PRO A 112 -0.66 -9.17 3.19
C PRO A 112 -1.12 -10.03 4.36
N SER A 113 -0.87 -11.33 4.29
CA SER A 113 -1.25 -12.31 5.33
C SER A 113 -0.61 -12.05 6.70
N ILE A 114 0.45 -11.25 6.75
CA ILE A 114 1.11 -10.83 8.00
C ILE A 114 0.48 -9.60 8.66
N HIS A 115 -0.53 -8.99 8.05
CA HIS A 115 -1.22 -7.81 8.56
C HIS A 115 -2.33 -8.22 9.54
N ASN A 116 -1.92 -8.75 10.69
CA ASN A 116 -2.81 -9.37 11.67
C ASN A 116 -3.88 -8.43 12.22
N ASN A 117 -3.56 -7.16 12.46
CA ASN A 117 -4.54 -6.19 12.95
C ASN A 117 -5.59 -5.87 11.89
N THR A 118 -5.15 -5.71 10.63
CA THR A 118 -6.08 -5.47 9.51
C THR A 118 -7.02 -6.67 9.32
N LEU A 119 -6.48 -7.89 9.36
CA LEU A 119 -7.27 -9.12 9.25
C LEU A 119 -8.22 -9.32 10.42
N HIS A 120 -7.78 -8.95 11.64
CA HIS A 120 -8.65 -8.99 12.82
C HIS A 120 -9.88 -8.10 12.61
N TYR A 121 -9.69 -6.84 12.20
CA TYR A 121 -10.84 -5.95 11.95
C TYR A 121 -11.68 -6.38 10.75
N CYS A 122 -11.11 -6.98 9.72
CA CYS A 122 -11.93 -7.58 8.67
C CYS A 122 -12.90 -8.62 9.25
N LYS A 123 -12.40 -9.48 10.14
CA LYS A 123 -13.23 -10.50 10.82
C LYS A 123 -14.25 -9.86 11.78
N GLU A 124 -13.84 -8.90 12.62
CA GLU A 124 -14.71 -8.24 13.60
C GLU A 124 -15.84 -7.44 12.93
N LEU A 125 -15.57 -6.93 11.73
CA LEU A 125 -16.51 -6.11 10.96
C LEU A 125 -17.32 -6.90 9.91
N ASP A 126 -17.21 -8.22 9.90
CA ASP A 126 -17.88 -9.11 8.94
C ASP A 126 -17.56 -8.77 7.47
N VAL A 127 -16.28 -8.50 7.20
CA VAL A 127 -15.79 -8.19 5.85
C VAL A 127 -15.24 -9.45 5.20
N ASP A 128 -15.92 -9.95 4.19
CA ASP A 128 -15.48 -11.09 3.39
C ASP A 128 -14.20 -10.76 2.62
N LEU A 129 -13.27 -11.70 2.59
CA LEU A 129 -11.99 -11.58 1.91
C LEU A 129 -11.87 -12.59 0.77
N GLU A 130 -11.18 -12.18 -0.27
CA GLU A 130 -10.74 -13.05 -1.37
C GLU A 130 -9.23 -12.93 -1.58
N ILE A 131 -8.62 -14.01 -2.06
CA ILE A 131 -7.18 -14.05 -2.41
C ILE A 131 -6.98 -13.33 -3.74
N ILE A 132 -5.91 -12.54 -3.83
CA ILE A 132 -5.55 -11.84 -5.06
C ILE A 132 -4.20 -12.31 -5.59
N ALA A 133 -4.09 -12.39 -6.90
CA ALA A 133 -2.82 -12.58 -7.59
C ALA A 133 -2.16 -11.23 -7.83
N ASN A 134 -1.00 -11.01 -7.22
CA ASN A 134 -0.17 -9.83 -7.46
C ASN A 134 0.87 -10.09 -8.57
N GLU A 135 1.20 -11.36 -8.80
CA GLU A 135 2.06 -11.82 -9.87
C GLU A 135 1.27 -12.69 -10.85
N SER A 136 1.55 -12.52 -12.13
CA SER A 136 1.08 -13.42 -13.19
C SER A 136 2.25 -13.75 -14.12
N LYS A 137 2.50 -15.04 -14.32
CA LYS A 137 3.53 -15.53 -15.25
C LYS A 137 3.20 -15.19 -16.70
N THR A 138 1.94 -15.00 -17.01
CA THR A 138 1.43 -14.65 -18.33
C THR A 138 1.26 -13.16 -18.55
N ALA A 139 1.37 -12.30 -17.51
CA ALA A 139 1.42 -10.86 -17.68
C ALA A 139 2.69 -10.43 -18.45
N TRP A 140 2.71 -9.17 -18.85
CA TRP A 140 3.75 -8.66 -19.73
C TRP A 140 4.86 -7.89 -18.98
N VAL A 141 6.03 -7.85 -19.59
CA VAL A 141 7.15 -6.94 -19.27
C VAL A 141 7.46 -6.17 -20.53
N GLN A 142 7.36 -4.85 -20.50
CA GLN A 142 7.59 -3.99 -21.66
C GLN A 142 8.58 -2.87 -21.33
N ASP A 143 9.62 -2.74 -22.15
CA ASP A 143 10.61 -1.65 -22.10
C ASP A 143 11.06 -1.34 -23.53
N ASP A 144 10.93 -0.08 -23.95
CA ASP A 144 11.29 0.35 -25.32
C ASP A 144 12.75 0.05 -25.69
N ARG A 145 13.63 -0.15 -24.68
CA ARG A 145 15.04 -0.48 -24.91
C ARG A 145 15.30 -1.98 -25.05
N MET A 146 14.38 -2.81 -24.60
CA MET A 146 14.48 -4.27 -24.68
C MET A 146 13.71 -4.76 -25.90
N LEU A 147 14.33 -5.59 -26.74
CA LEU A 147 13.70 -6.20 -27.92
C LEU A 147 12.93 -5.20 -28.81
N GLN A 148 13.48 -3.99 -28.99
CA GLN A 148 12.84 -2.92 -29.78
C GLN A 148 11.45 -2.52 -29.29
N GLY A 149 11.20 -2.65 -27.98
CA GLY A 149 9.92 -2.31 -27.36
C GLY A 149 8.87 -3.43 -27.41
N LYS A 150 9.18 -4.57 -27.97
CA LYS A 150 8.26 -5.72 -28.01
C LYS A 150 8.02 -6.26 -26.58
N PRO A 151 6.77 -6.35 -26.11
CA PRO A 151 6.48 -6.93 -24.80
C PRO A 151 6.81 -8.43 -24.78
N VAL A 152 7.29 -8.92 -23.65
CA VAL A 152 7.56 -10.34 -23.39
C VAL A 152 6.76 -10.82 -22.19
N ARG A 153 6.45 -12.11 -22.12
CA ARG A 153 5.77 -12.66 -20.95
C ARG A 153 6.69 -12.60 -19.71
N ASN A 154 6.10 -12.36 -18.56
CA ASN A 154 6.82 -12.33 -17.28
C ASN A 154 7.62 -13.62 -17.06
N VAL A 155 7.03 -14.79 -17.38
CA VAL A 155 7.70 -16.08 -17.27
C VAL A 155 8.94 -16.18 -18.16
N ASP A 156 8.90 -15.67 -19.39
CA ASP A 156 10.03 -15.72 -20.32
C ASP A 156 11.18 -14.81 -19.84
N TYR A 157 10.82 -13.62 -19.35
CA TYR A 157 11.76 -12.67 -18.74
C TYR A 157 12.43 -13.26 -17.50
N THR A 158 11.63 -13.72 -16.53
CA THR A 158 12.13 -14.21 -15.24
C THR A 158 12.94 -15.49 -15.37
N SER A 159 12.53 -16.39 -16.27
CA SER A 159 13.26 -17.64 -16.54
C SER A 159 14.59 -17.39 -17.21
N SER A 160 14.63 -16.53 -18.24
CA SER A 160 15.88 -16.18 -18.91
C SER A 160 16.85 -15.47 -17.97
N PHE A 161 16.35 -14.53 -17.14
CA PHE A 161 17.17 -13.83 -16.17
C PHE A 161 17.77 -14.81 -15.15
N ARG A 162 16.95 -15.70 -14.57
CA ARG A 162 17.39 -16.72 -13.62
C ARG A 162 18.44 -17.64 -14.23
N GLY A 163 18.21 -18.11 -15.45
CA GLY A 163 19.13 -19.00 -16.15
C GLY A 163 20.51 -18.37 -16.34
N PHE A 164 20.56 -17.15 -16.86
CA PHE A 164 21.83 -16.44 -17.07
C PHE A 164 22.55 -16.07 -15.77
N ILE A 165 21.85 -15.69 -14.71
CA ILE A 165 22.48 -15.45 -13.39
C ILE A 165 23.10 -16.74 -12.87
N SER A 166 22.38 -17.87 -12.99
CA SER A 166 22.91 -19.18 -12.58
C SER A 166 24.14 -19.58 -13.41
N GLU A 167 24.13 -19.37 -14.73
CA GLU A 167 25.29 -19.61 -15.61
C GLU A 167 26.49 -18.76 -15.21
N MET A 168 26.29 -17.46 -14.97
CA MET A 168 27.39 -16.57 -14.56
C MET A 168 27.98 -16.98 -13.22
N LEU A 169 27.15 -17.35 -12.23
CA LEU A 169 27.61 -17.83 -10.94
C LEU A 169 28.34 -19.16 -11.05
N ALA A 170 27.83 -20.11 -11.85
CA ALA A 170 28.49 -21.39 -12.07
C ALA A 170 29.88 -21.23 -12.71
N LYS A 171 30.02 -20.34 -13.70
CA LYS A 171 31.31 -19.99 -14.30
C LYS A 171 32.25 -19.30 -13.31
N SER A 172 31.73 -18.46 -12.42
CA SER A 172 32.54 -17.78 -11.41
C SER A 172 33.08 -18.76 -10.35
N LEU A 173 32.29 -19.78 -9.96
CA LEU A 173 32.73 -20.85 -9.06
C LEU A 173 33.86 -21.69 -9.64
N SER A 174 34.00 -21.76 -10.95
CA SER A 174 35.13 -22.42 -11.62
C SER A 174 36.41 -21.56 -11.65
N GLY A 175 36.36 -20.32 -11.17
CA GLY A 175 37.48 -19.38 -11.10
C GLY A 175 38.22 -19.44 -9.76
N PRO A 176 39.53 -19.10 -9.74
CA PRO A 176 40.37 -19.28 -8.55
C PRO A 176 39.98 -18.43 -7.33
N GLU A 177 39.33 -17.27 -7.54
CA GLU A 177 39.01 -16.33 -6.45
C GLU A 177 37.86 -16.82 -5.57
N LEU A 178 36.79 -17.39 -6.16
CA LEU A 178 35.65 -17.94 -5.43
C LEU A 178 35.92 -19.36 -4.94
N ASN A 179 36.74 -20.11 -5.68
CA ASN A 179 37.08 -21.49 -5.37
C ASN A 179 37.88 -21.60 -4.05
N ALA A 180 38.67 -20.57 -3.69
CA ALA A 180 39.44 -20.55 -2.45
C ALA A 180 38.59 -20.51 -1.16
N SER A 181 37.30 -20.20 -1.27
CA SER A 181 36.39 -20.10 -0.12
C SER A 181 35.59 -21.39 0.16
N PHE A 182 35.64 -22.38 -0.74
CA PHE A 182 34.86 -23.61 -0.67
C PHE A 182 35.74 -24.83 -0.93
N ASN A 183 35.43 -25.96 -0.31
CA ASN A 183 36.06 -27.24 -0.66
C ASN A 183 35.39 -27.86 -1.91
N GLU A 184 36.01 -28.89 -2.50
CA GLU A 184 35.53 -29.52 -3.74
C GLU A 184 34.08 -30.04 -3.64
N SER A 185 33.72 -30.66 -2.52
CA SER A 185 32.36 -31.18 -2.30
C SER A 185 31.32 -30.06 -2.19
N GLU A 186 31.68 -28.94 -1.59
CA GLU A 186 30.81 -27.74 -1.51
C GLU A 186 30.62 -27.11 -2.89
N ILE A 187 31.70 -27.04 -3.69
CA ILE A 187 31.65 -26.55 -5.07
C ILE A 187 30.73 -27.43 -5.92
N GLU A 188 30.87 -28.76 -5.86
CA GLU A 188 30.03 -29.68 -6.58
C GLU A 188 28.55 -29.54 -6.20
N THR A 189 28.27 -29.40 -4.90
CA THR A 189 26.93 -29.15 -4.37
C THR A 189 26.35 -27.85 -4.90
N LEU A 190 27.11 -26.74 -4.85
CA LEU A 190 26.69 -25.45 -5.36
C LEU A 190 26.43 -25.47 -6.87
N LEU A 191 27.28 -26.14 -7.64
CA LEU A 191 27.08 -26.31 -9.08
C LEU A 191 25.83 -27.13 -9.38
N GLY A 192 25.56 -28.18 -8.61
CA GLY A 192 24.31 -28.95 -8.68
C GLY A 192 23.07 -28.11 -8.40
N MET A 193 23.13 -27.27 -7.36
CA MET A 193 22.06 -26.32 -7.03
C MET A 193 21.83 -25.31 -8.17
N LEU A 194 22.91 -24.70 -8.68
CA LEU A 194 22.81 -23.71 -9.77
C LEU A 194 22.30 -24.34 -11.07
N ARG A 195 22.73 -25.58 -11.38
CA ARG A 195 22.22 -26.34 -12.52
C ARG A 195 20.71 -26.54 -12.41
N SER A 196 20.24 -26.99 -11.26
CA SER A 196 18.81 -27.21 -11.00
C SER A 196 18.03 -25.89 -10.97
N PHE A 197 18.53 -24.84 -10.31
CA PHE A 197 17.87 -23.56 -10.19
C PHE A 197 17.77 -22.83 -11.54
N GLY A 198 18.86 -22.85 -12.33
CA GLY A 198 18.95 -22.16 -13.61
C GLY A 198 18.53 -22.97 -14.83
N ASP A 199 18.25 -24.27 -14.68
CA ASP A 199 18.07 -25.20 -15.81
C ASP A 199 19.28 -25.20 -16.76
N LEU A 200 20.49 -25.29 -16.17
CA LEU A 200 21.71 -25.33 -16.96
C LEU A 200 21.94 -26.75 -17.52
N ASN A 201 22.47 -26.82 -18.74
CA ASN A 201 22.90 -28.07 -19.34
C ASN A 201 24.16 -28.65 -18.66
N GLU A 202 24.68 -29.76 -19.19
CA GLU A 202 25.88 -30.41 -18.64
C GLU A 202 27.13 -29.48 -18.66
N ASP A 203 27.21 -28.60 -19.65
CA ASP A 203 28.29 -27.60 -19.77
C ASP A 203 28.06 -26.35 -18.92
N LEU A 204 27.10 -26.35 -18.01
CA LEU A 204 26.70 -25.23 -17.16
C LEU A 204 26.23 -23.99 -17.97
N LEU A 205 25.70 -24.20 -19.16
CA LEU A 205 25.16 -23.14 -20.02
C LEU A 205 23.63 -23.13 -19.96
N TYR A 206 23.05 -21.93 -19.95
CA TYR A 206 21.62 -21.75 -20.08
C TYR A 206 21.22 -21.75 -21.56
N LYS A 207 20.38 -22.71 -21.95
CA LYS A 207 19.85 -22.86 -23.31
C LYS A 207 18.33 -22.76 -23.39
N GLY A 208 17.68 -22.35 -22.29
CA GLY A 208 16.24 -22.29 -22.14
C GLY A 208 15.72 -23.26 -21.09
N THR A 209 14.42 -23.21 -20.85
CA THR A 209 13.76 -24.02 -19.80
C THR A 209 12.33 -24.36 -20.19
N THR A 210 11.90 -25.59 -19.91
CA THR A 210 10.49 -26.00 -20.05
C THR A 210 9.59 -25.36 -18.99
N ARG A 211 10.15 -24.79 -17.90
CA ARG A 211 9.37 -24.02 -16.90
C ARG A 211 8.77 -22.74 -17.47
N ALA A 212 9.29 -22.23 -18.56
CA ALA A 212 8.71 -21.10 -19.29
C ALA A 212 7.50 -21.53 -20.15
N GLY A 213 7.21 -22.81 -20.24
CA GLY A 213 6.26 -23.40 -21.17
C GLY A 213 6.89 -23.62 -22.54
N TYR A 214 6.08 -24.00 -23.50
CA TYR A 214 6.50 -24.29 -24.87
C TYR A 214 6.01 -23.21 -25.85
N ALA A 215 6.69 -23.06 -26.95
CA ALA A 215 6.25 -22.21 -28.05
C ALA A 215 5.04 -22.85 -28.76
N THR A 216 5.09 -24.19 -28.96
CA THR A 216 3.99 -25.00 -29.51
C THR A 216 3.96 -26.35 -28.82
N GLY A 217 2.81 -27.00 -28.75
CA GLY A 217 2.63 -28.31 -28.12
C GLY A 217 2.75 -28.25 -26.58
N GLY A 218 3.21 -29.34 -26.00
CA GLY A 218 3.50 -29.41 -24.55
C GLY A 218 2.44 -30.08 -23.69
N PHE A 219 1.29 -30.44 -24.26
CA PHE A 219 0.27 -31.25 -23.60
C PHE A 219 0.14 -32.60 -24.26
N LEU A 220 -0.65 -32.68 -25.32
CA LEU A 220 -0.82 -33.93 -26.07
C LEU A 220 0.35 -34.16 -27.02
N ASP A 221 0.76 -33.13 -27.73
CA ASP A 221 1.87 -33.17 -28.68
C ASP A 221 3.19 -32.79 -28.02
N HIS A 222 4.30 -33.21 -28.64
CA HIS A 222 5.64 -32.81 -28.20
C HIS A 222 5.78 -31.29 -28.19
N GLY A 223 6.31 -30.75 -27.10
CA GLY A 223 6.52 -29.33 -26.94
C GLY A 223 7.79 -28.83 -27.63
N THR A 224 7.69 -27.73 -28.38
CA THR A 224 8.87 -27.01 -28.88
C THR A 224 9.28 -25.96 -27.85
N GLN A 225 10.53 -26.00 -27.41
CA GLN A 225 11.05 -25.07 -26.44
C GLN A 225 11.02 -23.62 -26.97
N LYS A 226 10.73 -22.66 -26.13
CA LYS A 226 10.76 -21.24 -26.46
C LYS A 226 12.19 -20.74 -26.63
N ASP A 227 12.35 -19.71 -27.46
CA ASP A 227 13.60 -18.98 -27.58
C ASP A 227 13.93 -18.25 -26.26
N VAL A 228 15.22 -18.17 -25.96
CA VAL A 228 15.76 -17.48 -24.80
C VAL A 228 15.89 -15.99 -25.11
N ILE A 229 15.46 -15.13 -24.18
CA ILE A 229 15.75 -13.69 -24.28
C ILE A 229 17.24 -13.51 -23.98
N ALA A 230 17.99 -12.98 -24.95
CA ALA A 230 19.44 -12.82 -24.79
C ALA A 230 19.79 -11.96 -23.57
N LEU A 231 20.85 -12.33 -22.83
CA LEU A 231 21.31 -11.59 -21.65
C LEU A 231 21.51 -10.09 -21.94
N ARG A 232 22.05 -9.74 -23.11
CA ARG A 232 22.27 -8.36 -23.52
C ARG A 232 20.97 -7.56 -23.62
N ASP A 233 19.86 -8.19 -23.99
CA ASP A 233 18.54 -7.55 -24.04
C ASP A 233 17.95 -7.41 -22.63
N LEU A 234 18.09 -8.43 -21.79
CA LEU A 234 17.70 -8.36 -20.37
C LEU A 234 18.42 -7.21 -19.63
N MET A 235 19.70 -6.97 -19.94
CA MET A 235 20.49 -5.91 -19.31
C MET A 235 20.08 -4.49 -19.74
N LYS A 236 19.35 -4.33 -20.84
CA LYS A 236 18.87 -3.02 -21.30
C LYS A 236 17.70 -2.49 -20.46
N THR A 237 16.94 -3.37 -19.79
CA THR A 237 15.78 -2.96 -19.00
C THR A 237 16.16 -2.47 -17.61
N ARG A 238 15.37 -1.53 -17.07
CA ARG A 238 15.44 -1.08 -15.67
C ARG A 238 14.39 -1.77 -14.78
N LEU A 239 13.63 -2.71 -15.34
CA LEU A 239 12.52 -3.37 -14.66
C LEU A 239 12.94 -4.58 -13.80
N SER A 240 14.21 -5.01 -13.85
CA SER A 240 14.67 -6.21 -13.14
C SER A 240 14.27 -6.24 -11.67
N ARG A 241 14.48 -5.16 -10.92
CA ARG A 241 14.05 -5.07 -9.53
C ARG A 241 12.54 -5.23 -9.38
N SER A 242 11.75 -4.54 -10.21
CA SER A 242 10.29 -4.59 -10.11
C SER A 242 9.75 -5.98 -10.42
N VAL A 243 10.26 -6.61 -11.48
CA VAL A 243 9.79 -7.91 -11.95
C VAL A 243 10.27 -9.05 -11.05
N LEU A 244 11.53 -9.00 -10.58
CA LEU A 244 12.13 -10.13 -9.88
C LEU A 244 11.90 -10.11 -8.36
N THR A 245 11.82 -8.92 -7.74
CA THR A 245 11.82 -8.84 -6.28
C THR A 245 10.54 -8.25 -5.69
N THR A 246 9.90 -7.29 -6.36
CA THR A 246 8.80 -6.53 -5.74
C THR A 246 7.57 -7.40 -5.45
N THR A 247 7.28 -8.38 -6.29
CA THR A 247 6.07 -9.20 -6.17
C THR A 247 6.32 -10.62 -5.65
N GLN A 248 7.56 -11.07 -5.65
CA GLN A 248 7.94 -12.45 -5.30
C GLN A 248 8.61 -12.54 -3.92
N GLU A 249 9.38 -11.50 -3.60
CA GLU A 249 10.16 -11.46 -2.37
C GLU A 249 9.56 -10.43 -1.41
N GLY A 250 9.72 -10.53 -0.22
CA GLY A 250 9.24 -9.58 0.77
C GLY A 250 7.79 -9.79 1.19
N THR A 251 7.64 -9.93 2.47
CA THR A 251 6.39 -10.25 3.16
C THR A 251 5.26 -9.24 2.95
N GLY A 252 5.57 -8.00 2.55
CA GLY A 252 4.57 -6.96 2.29
C GLY A 252 3.97 -6.98 0.87
N SER A 253 4.55 -7.75 -0.06
CA SER A 253 4.11 -7.76 -1.47
C SER A 253 4.05 -9.16 -2.08
N GLY A 254 4.67 -10.14 -1.41
CA GLY A 254 4.61 -11.55 -1.80
C GLY A 254 3.32 -12.24 -1.34
N PRO A 255 3.00 -13.40 -1.89
CA PRO A 255 1.84 -14.17 -1.48
C PRO A 255 1.93 -14.61 0.01
N VAL A 256 0.81 -14.74 0.72
CA VAL A 256 -0.57 -14.61 0.27
C VAL A 256 -1.04 -13.18 0.46
N LEU A 257 -1.73 -12.65 -0.55
CA LEU A 257 -2.35 -11.33 -0.54
C LEU A 257 -3.87 -11.47 -0.65
N MET A 258 -4.58 -10.59 0.01
CA MET A 258 -6.05 -10.59 0.05
C MET A 258 -6.59 -9.19 -0.22
N GLN A 259 -7.87 -9.15 -0.60
CA GLN A 259 -8.69 -7.94 -0.63
C GLN A 259 -10.11 -8.25 -0.15
N PRO A 260 -10.85 -7.25 0.36
CA PRO A 260 -12.28 -7.41 0.59
C PRO A 260 -13.06 -7.63 -0.71
N VAL A 261 -14.01 -8.55 -0.67
CA VAL A 261 -14.98 -8.74 -1.75
C VAL A 261 -15.78 -7.45 -1.95
N GLY A 262 -15.79 -6.91 -3.16
CA GLY A 262 -16.48 -5.66 -3.50
C GLY A 262 -15.69 -4.39 -3.19
N GLY A 263 -14.41 -4.48 -2.81
CA GLY A 263 -13.50 -3.34 -2.70
C GLY A 263 -13.00 -3.06 -1.28
N MET A 264 -11.87 -2.40 -1.21
CA MET A 264 -11.14 -2.15 0.05
C MET A 264 -11.92 -1.28 1.05
N ASP A 265 -12.82 -0.44 0.56
CA ASP A 265 -13.68 0.43 1.39
C ASP A 265 -14.75 -0.34 2.20
N ARG A 266 -14.92 -1.65 1.99
CA ARG A 266 -15.78 -2.49 2.83
C ARG A 266 -15.35 -2.47 4.29
N ILE A 267 -14.05 -2.38 4.55
CA ILE A 267 -13.51 -2.21 5.92
C ILE A 267 -13.99 -0.88 6.51
N ILE A 268 -13.95 0.18 5.72
CA ILE A 268 -14.40 1.52 6.15
C ILE A 268 -15.91 1.53 6.43
N TYR A 269 -16.71 0.92 5.57
CA TYR A 269 -18.15 0.81 5.80
C TYR A 269 -18.46 -0.05 7.03
N GLY A 270 -17.67 -1.10 7.29
CA GLY A 270 -17.79 -1.90 8.50
C GLY A 270 -17.68 -1.06 9.77
N PHE A 271 -16.68 -0.18 9.86
CA PHE A 271 -16.55 0.78 10.96
C PHE A 271 -17.63 1.86 10.94
N ALA A 272 -17.85 2.52 9.79
CA ALA A 272 -18.73 3.66 9.70
C ALA A 272 -20.18 3.32 10.05
N ASN A 273 -20.67 2.16 9.62
CA ASN A 273 -22.03 1.69 9.95
C ASN A 273 -22.20 1.44 11.46
N ARG A 274 -21.16 0.99 12.15
CA ARG A 274 -21.20 0.76 13.60
C ARG A 274 -21.05 2.04 14.43
N LEU A 275 -20.30 3.02 13.91
CA LEU A 275 -20.10 4.31 14.55
C LEU A 275 -21.27 5.29 14.32
N GLY A 276 -21.98 5.17 13.19
CA GLY A 276 -23.17 5.95 12.89
C GLY A 276 -22.96 7.47 12.99
N ASP A 277 -23.85 8.14 13.68
CA ASP A 277 -23.89 9.61 13.83
C ASP A 277 -22.70 10.23 14.57
N ARG A 278 -21.79 9.41 15.12
CA ARG A 278 -20.54 9.89 15.69
C ARG A 278 -19.61 10.47 14.63
N ILE A 279 -19.79 10.10 13.36
CA ILE A 279 -19.03 10.65 12.23
C ILE A 279 -19.77 11.83 11.63
N LYS A 280 -19.18 13.01 11.73
CA LYS A 280 -19.67 14.24 11.12
C LYS A 280 -18.87 14.54 9.86
N PHE A 281 -19.52 14.49 8.71
CA PHE A 281 -18.93 14.78 7.41
C PHE A 281 -18.98 16.26 7.06
N ARG A 282 -18.10 16.70 6.14
CA ARG A 282 -17.97 18.09 5.70
C ARG A 282 -17.70 19.04 6.86
N CYS A 283 -16.88 18.58 7.80
CA CYS A 283 -16.48 19.30 8.99
C CYS A 283 -14.95 19.55 8.98
N PRO A 284 -14.42 20.40 8.08
CA PRO A 284 -13.00 20.72 8.08
C PRO A 284 -12.61 21.43 9.37
N VAL A 285 -11.55 20.93 10.01
CA VAL A 285 -10.96 21.54 11.21
C VAL A 285 -10.24 22.82 10.81
N THR A 286 -10.50 23.91 11.53
CA THR A 286 -9.94 25.25 11.28
C THR A 286 -8.95 25.72 12.35
N ALA A 287 -9.00 25.16 13.57
CA ALA A 287 -7.99 25.37 14.60
C ALA A 287 -7.98 24.25 15.64
N VAL A 288 -6.83 24.04 16.29
CA VAL A 288 -6.65 23.09 17.40
C VAL A 288 -5.93 23.80 18.55
N THR A 289 -6.54 23.83 19.73
CA THR A 289 -5.93 24.38 20.94
C THR A 289 -5.87 23.33 22.03
N VAL A 290 -4.67 22.95 22.44
CA VAL A 290 -4.44 22.02 23.55
C VAL A 290 -4.32 22.81 24.87
N LYS A 291 -5.11 22.40 25.86
CA LYS A 291 -5.15 22.99 27.21
C LYS A 291 -4.68 21.96 28.24
N ASP A 292 -4.49 22.35 29.48
CA ASP A 292 -4.09 21.44 30.56
C ASP A 292 -5.20 20.43 30.89
N ASP A 293 -6.46 20.85 30.78
CA ASP A 293 -7.65 20.09 31.12
C ASP A 293 -8.37 19.44 29.91
N GLY A 294 -7.94 19.75 28.66
CA GLY A 294 -8.62 19.22 27.48
C GLY A 294 -8.10 19.78 26.17
N VAL A 295 -8.91 19.65 25.14
CA VAL A 295 -8.62 20.15 23.78
C VAL A 295 -9.85 20.85 23.22
N GLU A 296 -9.62 21.98 22.57
CA GLU A 296 -10.64 22.76 21.87
C GLU A 296 -10.39 22.71 20.37
N ILE A 297 -11.38 22.28 19.61
CA ILE A 297 -11.32 22.11 18.16
C ILE A 297 -12.32 23.05 17.51
N ALA A 298 -11.82 24.03 16.76
CA ALA A 298 -12.65 24.81 15.87
C ALA A 298 -12.79 24.10 14.52
N TYR A 299 -13.99 24.05 13.99
CA TYR A 299 -14.28 23.44 12.69
C TYR A 299 -15.42 24.17 12.00
N GLU A 300 -15.54 24.01 10.71
CA GLU A 300 -16.66 24.53 9.92
C GLU A 300 -17.70 23.43 9.70
N GLN A 301 -18.97 23.77 9.81
CA GLN A 301 -20.08 22.90 9.40
C GLN A 301 -21.18 23.75 8.78
N ASP A 302 -21.62 23.41 7.57
CA ASP A 302 -22.64 24.13 6.81
C ASP A 302 -22.36 25.64 6.69
N GLY A 303 -21.09 26.01 6.46
CA GLY A 303 -20.64 27.40 6.35
C GLY A 303 -20.56 28.18 7.69
N LYS A 304 -20.73 27.50 8.82
CA LYS A 304 -20.67 28.12 10.16
C LYS A 304 -19.51 27.56 10.97
N GLN A 305 -18.81 28.44 11.65
CA GLN A 305 -17.81 28.04 12.63
C GLN A 305 -18.49 27.38 13.84
N GLN A 306 -17.94 26.25 14.23
CA GLN A 306 -18.36 25.47 15.40
C GLN A 306 -17.17 25.23 16.31
N LEU A 307 -17.44 24.92 17.58
CA LEU A 307 -16.44 24.60 18.58
C LEU A 307 -16.78 23.29 19.27
N LEU A 308 -15.84 22.35 19.28
CA LEU A 308 -15.91 21.10 20.02
C LEU A 308 -14.87 21.11 21.15
N GLN A 309 -15.33 20.92 22.37
CA GLN A 309 -14.48 20.71 23.54
C GLN A 309 -14.45 19.22 23.90
N ALA A 310 -13.24 18.69 24.13
CA ALA A 310 -13.04 17.29 24.47
C ALA A 310 -11.90 17.13 25.50
N ASP A 311 -11.92 16.02 26.24
CA ASP A 311 -10.86 15.68 27.19
C ASP A 311 -9.58 15.24 26.48
N TYR A 312 -9.73 14.58 25.34
CA TYR A 312 -8.65 14.07 24.50
C TYR A 312 -8.94 14.29 23.01
N CYS A 313 -7.86 14.36 22.23
CA CYS A 313 -7.94 14.46 20.78
C CYS A 313 -7.00 13.48 20.09
N PHE A 314 -7.53 12.71 19.13
CA PHE A 314 -6.75 11.88 18.22
C PHE A 314 -6.81 12.45 16.82
N ASN A 315 -5.66 12.79 16.27
CA ASN A 315 -5.55 13.56 15.04
C ASN A 315 -4.89 12.75 13.93
N CYS A 316 -5.65 12.36 12.90
CA CYS A 316 -5.14 11.70 11.70
C CYS A 316 -5.09 12.60 10.45
N ILE A 317 -5.24 13.91 10.64
CA ILE A 317 -5.04 14.90 9.57
C ILE A 317 -3.61 14.75 9.02
N PRO A 318 -3.42 14.72 7.71
CA PRO A 318 -2.08 14.71 7.12
C PRO A 318 -1.20 15.85 7.65
N SER A 319 0.04 15.54 8.04
CA SER A 319 0.95 16.50 8.67
C SER A 319 1.10 17.79 7.87
N GLN A 320 1.12 17.72 6.54
CA GLN A 320 1.21 18.90 5.65
C GLN A 320 -0.01 19.82 5.77
N LEU A 321 -1.20 19.26 5.96
CA LEU A 321 -2.41 20.03 6.20
C LEU A 321 -2.41 20.58 7.63
N MET A 322 -2.02 19.74 8.61
CA MET A 322 -1.98 20.14 10.02
C MET A 322 -1.04 21.33 10.26
N THR A 323 0.07 21.41 9.54
CA THR A 323 1.01 22.56 9.65
C THR A 323 0.44 23.88 9.13
N GLY A 324 -0.64 23.83 8.33
CA GLY A 324 -1.39 25.01 7.86
C GLY A 324 -2.61 25.37 8.74
N ILE A 325 -2.98 24.50 9.69
CA ILE A 325 -4.08 24.73 10.62
C ILE A 325 -3.54 25.43 11.87
N PRO A 326 -4.10 26.59 12.29
CA PRO A 326 -3.75 27.27 13.53
C PRO A 326 -3.76 26.33 14.73
N ASN A 327 -2.66 26.32 15.50
CA ASN A 327 -2.54 25.48 16.69
C ASN A 327 -1.50 26.05 17.66
N ASN A 328 -1.48 25.57 18.90
CA ASN A 328 -0.55 25.95 19.95
C ASN A 328 0.47 24.85 20.29
N PHE A 329 0.81 24.01 19.31
CA PHE A 329 1.79 22.96 19.51
C PHE A 329 3.19 23.50 19.81
N PRO A 330 4.02 22.81 20.60
CA PRO A 330 5.41 23.17 20.81
C PRO A 330 6.17 23.33 19.48
N ALA A 331 7.14 24.25 19.46
CA ALA A 331 7.90 24.54 18.25
C ALA A 331 8.62 23.30 17.67
N GLU A 332 9.18 22.46 18.55
CA GLU A 332 9.82 21.20 18.16
C GLU A 332 8.83 20.20 17.53
N TYR A 333 7.60 20.13 18.07
CA TYR A 333 6.55 19.28 17.53
C TYR A 333 6.12 19.74 16.13
N THR A 334 5.94 21.06 15.97
CA THR A 334 5.62 21.66 14.67
C THR A 334 6.75 21.46 13.65
N ALA A 335 8.02 21.57 14.08
CA ALA A 335 9.17 21.28 13.22
C ALA A 335 9.18 19.82 12.74
N ALA A 336 8.91 18.87 13.64
CA ALA A 336 8.83 17.45 13.31
C ALA A 336 7.66 17.14 12.35
N LEU A 337 6.48 17.76 12.51
CA LEU A 337 5.37 17.64 11.57
C LEU A 337 5.74 18.16 10.17
N LYS A 338 6.45 19.29 10.09
CA LYS A 338 6.92 19.88 8.81
C LYS A 338 7.99 19.01 8.13
N TYR A 339 8.73 18.22 8.89
CA TYR A 339 9.75 17.33 8.36
C TYR A 339 9.15 16.16 7.56
N ILE A 340 8.00 15.66 7.98
CA ILE A 340 7.31 14.53 7.31
C ILE A 340 6.93 14.95 5.90
N ARG A 341 7.46 14.25 4.90
CA ARG A 341 7.08 14.45 3.48
C ARG A 341 6.03 13.44 3.08
N ARG A 342 5.25 13.79 2.07
CA ARG A 342 4.32 12.87 1.43
C ARG A 342 4.79 12.51 0.04
N GLY A 343 4.77 11.21 -0.21
CA GLY A 343 5.09 10.66 -1.52
C GLY A 343 3.96 10.90 -2.51
N GLU A 344 4.35 11.02 -3.77
CA GLU A 344 3.43 11.11 -4.89
C GLU A 344 2.97 9.71 -5.27
N ALA A 345 1.71 9.58 -5.62
CA ALA A 345 1.18 8.40 -6.27
C ALA A 345 0.11 8.82 -7.28
N TYR A 346 0.11 8.15 -8.41
CA TYR A 346 -0.91 8.31 -9.44
C TYR A 346 -1.48 6.95 -9.78
N LYS A 347 -2.79 6.89 -9.87
CA LYS A 347 -3.51 5.73 -10.38
C LYS A 347 -4.54 6.16 -11.42
N ALA A 348 -4.74 5.31 -12.40
CA ALA A 348 -5.79 5.49 -13.39
C ALA A 348 -6.40 4.14 -13.77
N ALA A 349 -7.67 4.14 -14.11
CA ALA A 349 -8.38 2.94 -14.49
C ALA A 349 -9.33 3.21 -15.67
N PHE A 350 -9.59 2.17 -16.44
CA PHE A 350 -10.63 2.13 -17.46
C PHE A 350 -11.63 1.02 -17.16
N GLN A 351 -12.88 1.23 -17.48
CA GLN A 351 -13.77 0.13 -17.79
C GLN A 351 -13.33 -0.49 -19.12
N ALA A 352 -13.15 -1.79 -19.17
CA ALA A 352 -12.91 -2.51 -20.41
C ALA A 352 -14.23 -3.01 -20.98
N LYS A 353 -14.44 -2.86 -22.29
CA LYS A 353 -15.62 -3.31 -23.01
C LYS A 353 -15.77 -4.82 -23.00
N GLU A 354 -14.65 -5.51 -22.92
CA GLU A 354 -14.51 -6.96 -22.71
C GLU A 354 -13.27 -7.25 -21.87
N ARG A 355 -13.22 -8.40 -21.26
CA ARG A 355 -12.03 -8.84 -20.49
C ARG A 355 -10.99 -9.44 -21.45
N PHE A 356 -10.43 -8.59 -22.32
CA PHE A 356 -9.50 -8.97 -23.39
C PHE A 356 -8.24 -9.66 -22.87
N TRP A 357 -7.79 -9.33 -21.67
CA TRP A 357 -6.63 -9.96 -21.03
C TRP A 357 -6.83 -11.45 -20.73
N GLU A 358 -8.08 -11.90 -20.55
CA GLU A 358 -8.37 -13.33 -20.37
C GLU A 358 -8.10 -14.12 -21.64
N LYS A 359 -8.28 -13.53 -22.83
CA LYS A 359 -7.87 -14.11 -24.12
C LYS A 359 -6.35 -14.25 -24.25
N GLU A 360 -5.61 -13.48 -23.45
CA GLU A 360 -4.15 -13.55 -23.34
C GLU A 360 -3.69 -14.43 -22.16
N ASN A 361 -4.59 -15.19 -21.55
CA ASN A 361 -4.38 -16.05 -20.38
C ASN A 361 -3.90 -15.27 -19.12
N ILE A 362 -4.32 -14.01 -18.95
CA ILE A 362 -4.00 -13.21 -17.78
C ILE A 362 -5.22 -13.21 -16.86
N TYR A 363 -5.05 -13.65 -15.61
CA TYR A 363 -6.08 -13.72 -14.57
C TYR A 363 -5.53 -13.08 -13.28
N GLY A 364 -5.61 -11.76 -13.20
CA GLY A 364 -4.94 -10.99 -12.15
C GLY A 364 -3.45 -10.72 -12.45
N GLY A 365 -2.76 -10.14 -11.49
CA GLY A 365 -1.33 -9.83 -11.61
C GLY A 365 -1.01 -8.49 -12.26
N ILE A 366 0.27 -8.26 -12.46
CA ILE A 366 0.83 -6.97 -12.86
C ILE A 366 1.65 -7.12 -14.14
N THR A 367 1.32 -6.31 -15.13
CA THR A 367 2.21 -6.00 -16.25
C THR A 367 3.12 -4.83 -15.86
N TRP A 368 4.41 -5.00 -16.04
CA TRP A 368 5.42 -3.99 -15.76
C TRP A 368 5.83 -3.26 -17.02
N VAL A 369 5.77 -1.93 -16.99
CA VAL A 369 6.07 -1.07 -18.14
C VAL A 369 7.11 -0.03 -17.74
N ASN A 370 8.20 0.06 -18.49
CA ASN A 370 9.21 1.10 -18.28
C ASN A 370 8.78 2.41 -18.97
N SER A 371 7.76 3.02 -18.44
CA SER A 371 7.18 4.28 -18.91
C SER A 371 6.52 5.01 -17.71
N PRO A 372 5.98 6.22 -17.90
CA PRO A 372 5.30 6.94 -16.82
C PRO A 372 4.16 6.19 -16.15
N ILE A 373 3.45 5.28 -16.81
CA ILE A 373 2.38 4.48 -16.23
C ILE A 373 2.90 3.41 -15.25
N GLN A 374 4.11 2.93 -15.40
CA GLN A 374 4.86 1.93 -14.64
C GLN A 374 4.19 0.55 -14.56
N GLN A 375 2.90 0.47 -14.32
CA GLN A 375 2.19 -0.79 -14.06
C GLN A 375 0.79 -0.77 -14.67
N ILE A 376 0.37 -1.92 -15.19
CA ILE A 376 -1.02 -2.23 -15.52
C ILE A 376 -1.43 -3.42 -14.63
N TRP A 377 -2.55 -3.30 -13.89
CA TRP A 377 -3.06 -4.38 -13.04
C TRP A 377 -4.36 -4.93 -13.59
N TYR A 378 -4.45 -6.23 -13.61
CA TYR A 378 -5.65 -6.93 -14.04
C TYR A 378 -6.50 -7.32 -12.84
N PRO A 379 -7.84 -7.13 -12.89
CA PRO A 379 -8.70 -7.47 -11.77
C PRO A 379 -8.66 -8.99 -11.50
N PRO A 380 -8.41 -9.42 -10.25
CA PRO A 380 -8.40 -10.84 -9.88
C PRO A 380 -9.81 -11.41 -9.68
N HIS A 381 -10.82 -10.55 -9.67
CA HIS A 381 -12.24 -10.88 -9.47
C HIS A 381 -13.04 -10.73 -10.76
N GLY A 382 -14.29 -11.20 -10.73
CA GLY A 382 -15.20 -11.12 -11.88
C GLY A 382 -14.72 -11.92 -13.09
N ILE A 383 -13.99 -13.01 -12.88
CA ILE A 383 -13.51 -13.92 -13.96
C ILE A 383 -14.69 -14.38 -14.82
N HIS A 384 -14.52 -14.38 -16.13
CA HIS A 384 -15.52 -14.72 -17.15
C HIS A 384 -16.76 -13.79 -17.19
N LYS A 385 -16.78 -12.68 -16.46
CA LYS A 385 -17.79 -11.63 -16.68
C LYS A 385 -17.53 -10.92 -18.00
N ALA A 386 -18.56 -10.29 -18.57
CA ALA A 386 -18.43 -9.61 -19.87
C ALA A 386 -17.41 -8.47 -19.81
N LYS A 387 -17.46 -7.65 -18.75
CA LYS A 387 -16.64 -6.46 -18.55
C LYS A 387 -15.75 -6.58 -17.31
N GLY A 388 -14.81 -5.67 -17.16
CA GLY A 388 -13.98 -5.54 -15.97
C GLY A 388 -13.36 -4.16 -15.88
N VAL A 389 -12.79 -3.83 -14.72
CA VAL A 389 -12.05 -2.58 -14.53
C VAL A 389 -10.56 -2.88 -14.51
N LEU A 390 -9.83 -2.29 -15.47
CA LEU A 390 -8.40 -2.43 -15.61
C LEU A 390 -7.70 -1.22 -14.96
N LEU A 391 -6.79 -1.46 -14.03
CA LEU A 391 -5.89 -0.40 -13.57
C LEU A 391 -4.85 -0.14 -14.68
N ALA A 392 -4.97 1.02 -15.34
CA ALA A 392 -4.18 1.38 -16.52
C ALA A 392 -2.84 2.05 -16.16
N ALA A 393 -2.71 2.56 -14.94
CA ALA A 393 -1.47 3.12 -14.44
C ALA A 393 -1.42 3.02 -12.91
N TYR A 394 -0.26 2.64 -12.37
CA TYR A 394 0.09 2.81 -10.98
C TYR A 394 1.54 3.28 -10.90
N SER A 395 1.70 4.59 -10.67
CA SER A 395 2.99 5.26 -10.73
C SER A 395 3.36 5.86 -9.38
N PHE A 396 4.58 5.59 -8.93
CA PHE A 396 5.20 6.18 -7.75
C PHE A 396 6.40 7.02 -8.16
N GLY A 397 6.54 8.22 -7.55
CA GLY A 397 7.63 9.14 -7.86
C GLY A 397 7.55 9.78 -9.24
N GLY A 398 6.68 9.26 -10.11
CA GLY A 398 6.36 9.81 -11.43
C GLY A 398 5.00 10.49 -11.47
N GLY A 399 4.29 10.57 -10.35
CA GLY A 399 2.95 11.15 -10.26
C GLY A 399 2.88 12.61 -10.73
N MET A 400 3.97 13.37 -10.54
CA MET A 400 4.09 14.74 -11.04
C MET A 400 4.05 14.84 -12.58
N TYR A 401 4.43 13.79 -13.29
CA TYR A 401 4.33 13.74 -14.75
C TYR A 401 2.88 13.99 -15.19
N PHE A 402 1.95 13.21 -14.65
CA PHE A 402 0.53 13.32 -14.97
C PHE A 402 -0.14 14.57 -14.39
N THR A 403 0.35 15.12 -13.30
CA THR A 403 -0.25 16.28 -12.63
C THR A 403 -0.20 17.54 -13.47
N LYS A 404 0.81 17.67 -14.35
CA LYS A 404 0.98 18.81 -15.26
C LYS A 404 0.04 18.78 -16.46
N MET A 405 -0.69 17.67 -16.64
CA MET A 405 -1.52 17.39 -17.80
C MET A 405 -2.99 17.69 -17.51
N THR A 406 -3.74 18.07 -18.54
CA THR A 406 -5.19 18.05 -18.52
C THR A 406 -5.70 16.61 -18.44
N GLN A 407 -6.99 16.43 -18.16
CA GLN A 407 -7.59 15.09 -18.12
C GLN A 407 -7.45 14.37 -19.47
N GLU A 408 -7.67 15.08 -20.56
CA GLU A 408 -7.55 14.54 -21.94
C GLU A 408 -6.11 14.10 -22.24
N GLN A 409 -5.13 14.89 -21.84
CA GLN A 409 -3.71 14.53 -22.00
C GLN A 409 -3.34 13.31 -21.17
N ARG A 410 -3.83 13.22 -19.93
CA ARG A 410 -3.64 12.03 -19.09
C ARG A 410 -4.21 10.77 -19.74
N ILE A 411 -5.42 10.87 -20.27
CA ILE A 411 -6.09 9.75 -20.97
C ILE A 411 -5.28 9.33 -22.19
N GLU A 412 -4.84 10.28 -23.00
CA GLU A 412 -4.04 9.99 -24.20
C GLU A 412 -2.74 9.26 -23.87
N GLU A 413 -2.00 9.70 -22.83
CA GLU A 413 -0.81 9.00 -22.33
C GLU A 413 -1.10 7.56 -21.89
N LEU A 414 -2.21 7.34 -21.19
CA LEU A 414 -2.62 5.99 -20.78
C LEU A 414 -2.87 5.08 -21.99
N LEU A 415 -3.51 5.62 -23.02
CA LEU A 415 -3.82 4.89 -24.25
C LEU A 415 -2.56 4.57 -25.04
N ILE A 416 -1.67 5.55 -25.26
CA ILE A 416 -0.38 5.37 -25.96
C ILE A 416 0.46 4.28 -25.29
N HIS A 417 0.56 4.30 -23.96
CA HIS A 417 1.36 3.30 -23.24
C HIS A 417 0.68 1.95 -23.13
N GLY A 418 -0.65 1.92 -23.08
CA GLY A 418 -1.43 0.67 -23.10
C GLY A 418 -1.31 -0.06 -24.44
N GLU A 419 -1.27 0.67 -25.55
CA GLU A 419 -1.11 0.12 -26.92
C GLU A 419 0.27 -0.53 -27.15
N LYS A 420 1.31 -0.15 -26.36
CA LYS A 420 2.62 -0.82 -26.39
C LYS A 420 2.56 -2.26 -25.85
N VAL A 421 1.56 -2.56 -25.04
CA VAL A 421 1.38 -3.86 -24.38
C VAL A 421 0.28 -4.67 -25.05
N HIS A 422 -0.87 -4.04 -25.27
CA HIS A 422 -2.06 -4.69 -25.81
C HIS A 422 -2.45 -4.08 -27.16
N PRO A 423 -2.38 -4.84 -28.24
CA PRO A 423 -2.87 -4.36 -29.53
C PRO A 423 -4.33 -3.92 -29.45
N ASN A 424 -4.66 -2.81 -30.11
CA ASN A 424 -6.01 -2.22 -30.11
C ASN A 424 -6.54 -1.76 -28.74
N TYR A 425 -5.65 -1.51 -27.76
CA TYR A 425 -6.02 -1.11 -26.40
C TYR A 425 -7.05 0.02 -26.37
N ARG A 426 -6.85 1.06 -27.19
CA ARG A 426 -7.74 2.22 -27.34
C ARG A 426 -9.19 1.85 -27.69
N GLN A 427 -9.38 0.77 -28.43
CA GLN A 427 -10.69 0.30 -28.87
C GLN A 427 -11.36 -0.59 -27.79
N LEU A 428 -10.55 -1.19 -26.91
CA LEU A 428 -10.96 -2.15 -25.89
C LEU A 428 -11.37 -1.49 -24.57
N VAL A 429 -10.96 -0.24 -24.33
CA VAL A 429 -11.20 0.46 -23.07
C VAL A 429 -12.12 1.68 -23.27
N GLU A 430 -12.78 2.08 -22.18
CA GLU A 430 -13.72 3.21 -22.16
C GLU A 430 -13.81 3.83 -20.76
N LYS A 431 -14.47 4.98 -20.62
CA LYS A 431 -14.85 5.59 -19.34
C LYS A 431 -13.67 5.70 -18.35
N PRO A 432 -12.64 6.48 -18.68
CA PRO A 432 -11.43 6.61 -17.83
C PRO A 432 -11.72 7.29 -16.51
N VAL A 433 -10.94 6.91 -15.49
CA VAL A 433 -10.86 7.60 -14.21
C VAL A 433 -9.40 7.80 -13.84
N THR A 434 -9.00 9.00 -13.40
CA THR A 434 -7.62 9.29 -13.00
C THR A 434 -7.56 9.88 -11.59
N ILE A 435 -6.53 9.55 -10.83
CA ILE A 435 -6.37 9.99 -9.44
C ILE A 435 -4.92 10.33 -9.18
N ALA A 436 -4.62 11.62 -9.03
CA ALA A 436 -3.35 12.12 -8.57
C ALA A 436 -3.44 12.40 -7.07
N TRP A 437 -2.95 11.47 -6.24
CA TRP A 437 -3.13 11.51 -4.79
C TRP A 437 -2.60 12.79 -4.12
N HIS A 438 -1.58 13.42 -4.66
CA HIS A 438 -1.03 14.67 -4.13
C HIS A 438 -1.88 15.91 -4.50
N ARG A 439 -2.92 15.74 -5.31
CA ARG A 439 -3.96 16.73 -5.60
C ARG A 439 -5.34 16.36 -5.06
N MET A 440 -5.47 15.20 -4.43
CA MET A 440 -6.74 14.83 -3.77
C MET A 440 -6.99 15.77 -2.61
N ASN A 441 -8.17 16.40 -2.62
CA ASN A 441 -8.58 17.34 -1.59
C ASN A 441 -8.53 16.67 -0.21
N HIS A 442 -8.09 17.39 0.80
CA HIS A 442 -7.88 16.92 2.17
C HIS A 442 -6.83 15.79 2.36
N MET A 443 -6.11 15.38 1.29
CA MET A 443 -5.08 14.32 1.37
C MET A 443 -3.68 14.84 1.06
N LEU A 444 -3.52 15.57 -0.05
CA LEU A 444 -2.28 16.16 -0.56
C LEU A 444 -1.08 15.20 -0.55
N GLY A 445 -1.29 13.94 -0.88
CA GLY A 445 -0.23 12.93 -0.99
C GLY A 445 -0.67 11.53 -0.57
N CYS A 446 0.19 10.55 -0.83
CA CYS A 446 -0.04 9.15 -0.54
C CYS A 446 0.68 8.75 0.76
N ALA A 447 1.88 8.17 0.66
CA ALA A 447 2.64 7.66 1.79
C ALA A 447 3.37 8.77 2.54
N ALA A 448 3.37 8.73 3.85
CA ALA A 448 4.27 9.55 4.66
C ALA A 448 5.72 9.05 4.52
N ARG A 449 6.70 9.93 4.52
CA ARG A 449 8.11 9.60 4.41
C ARG A 449 8.93 10.40 5.42
N TRP A 450 9.60 9.70 6.29
CA TRP A 450 10.54 10.24 7.27
C TRP A 450 11.95 10.33 6.69
N SER A 451 12.52 9.18 6.32
CA SER A 451 13.88 9.15 5.82
C SER A 451 14.04 9.83 4.46
N ARG A 452 15.10 10.61 4.33
CA ARG A 452 15.54 11.26 3.08
C ARG A 452 16.55 10.43 2.32
N THR A 453 17.09 9.40 2.93
CA THR A 453 18.11 8.51 2.36
C THR A 453 17.61 7.08 2.23
N ARG A 454 18.25 6.29 1.38
CA ARG A 454 17.97 4.85 1.29
C ARG A 454 18.67 4.03 2.38
N GLY A 455 19.57 4.63 3.15
CA GLY A 455 20.42 3.95 4.12
C GLY A 455 19.82 3.81 5.54
N GLY A 456 18.55 4.16 5.71
CA GLY A 456 17.91 4.15 7.02
C GLY A 456 17.63 5.56 7.56
N TRP A 457 17.31 5.66 8.83
CA TRP A 457 17.02 6.93 9.50
C TRP A 457 18.29 7.53 10.11
N SER A 458 18.42 8.83 10.03
CA SER A 458 19.45 9.55 10.78
C SER A 458 19.03 9.70 12.25
N PRO A 459 19.96 9.94 13.18
CA PRO A 459 19.64 10.21 14.58
C PRO A 459 18.69 11.43 14.74
N GLU A 460 18.80 12.42 13.87
CA GLU A 460 17.89 13.58 13.86
C GLU A 460 16.47 13.17 13.43
N GLU A 461 16.34 12.32 12.42
CA GLU A 461 15.05 11.78 11.97
C GLU A 461 14.38 10.95 13.06
N GLU A 462 15.16 10.12 13.76
CA GLU A 462 14.69 9.32 14.89
C GLU A 462 14.22 10.22 16.05
N ALA A 463 14.97 11.24 16.38
CA ALA A 463 14.60 12.20 17.43
C ALA A 463 13.29 12.93 17.10
N MET A 464 13.12 13.43 15.87
CA MET A 464 11.88 14.07 15.42
C MET A 464 10.69 13.11 15.43
N TYR A 465 10.91 11.86 15.05
CA TYR A 465 9.88 10.83 15.08
C TYR A 465 9.39 10.56 16.49
N GLU A 466 10.30 10.47 17.46
CA GLU A 466 9.95 10.28 18.87
C GLU A 466 9.21 11.48 19.46
N VAL A 467 9.48 12.70 19.01
CA VAL A 467 8.72 13.89 19.40
C VAL A 467 7.25 13.77 18.97
N VAL A 468 6.98 13.41 17.71
CA VAL A 468 5.60 13.36 17.18
C VAL A 468 4.80 12.17 17.71
N ARG A 469 5.47 11.11 18.14
CA ARG A 469 4.81 9.95 18.77
C ARG A 469 4.26 10.25 20.16
N LYS A 470 4.83 11.24 20.85
CA LYS A 470 4.37 11.64 22.18
C LYS A 470 3.16 12.58 22.06
N PRO A 471 2.19 12.48 22.98
CA PRO A 471 1.08 13.42 22.98
C PRO A 471 1.50 14.83 23.37
N VAL A 472 0.91 15.84 22.74
CA VAL A 472 1.03 17.22 23.20
C VAL A 472 0.22 17.36 24.49
N ASN A 473 0.89 17.76 25.56
CA ASN A 473 0.33 17.93 26.90
C ASN A 473 -0.48 16.72 27.44
N GLY A 474 -0.15 15.51 26.97
CA GLY A 474 -0.90 14.29 27.36
C GLY A 474 -2.35 14.22 26.84
N ARG A 475 -2.76 15.16 25.98
CA ARG A 475 -4.14 15.33 25.53
C ARG A 475 -4.35 15.17 24.03
N HIS A 476 -3.39 15.59 23.20
CA HIS A 476 -3.50 15.53 21.75
C HIS A 476 -2.49 14.55 21.18
N TYR A 477 -2.96 13.57 20.44
CA TYR A 477 -2.20 12.48 19.83
C TYR A 477 -2.25 12.58 18.30
N MET A 478 -1.10 12.62 17.63
CA MET A 478 -1.05 12.36 16.18
C MET A 478 -1.09 10.85 15.94
N ILE A 479 -1.89 10.42 14.97
CA ILE A 479 -2.04 9.03 14.57
C ILE A 479 -2.00 8.90 13.04
N GLY A 480 -2.02 7.67 12.54
CA GLY A 480 -2.00 7.34 11.11
C GLY A 480 -0.64 6.82 10.67
N ASP A 481 -0.52 6.47 9.38
CA ASP A 481 0.71 5.94 8.79
C ASP A 481 1.90 6.90 8.89
N GLN A 482 1.64 8.16 9.12
CA GLN A 482 2.65 9.18 9.33
C GLN A 482 3.40 9.03 10.66
N ILE A 483 2.86 8.29 11.62
CA ILE A 483 3.46 7.99 12.92
C ILE A 483 3.94 6.53 12.96
N THR A 484 4.48 6.05 11.84
CA THR A 484 5.00 4.70 11.73
C THR A 484 6.22 4.67 10.82
N GLN A 485 7.09 3.67 11.00
CA GLN A 485 8.23 3.43 10.11
C GLN A 485 7.80 2.83 8.77
N HIS A 486 6.75 2.02 8.78
CA HIS A 486 6.16 1.39 7.60
C HIS A 486 4.92 2.15 7.11
N SER A 487 5.12 3.33 6.55
CA SER A 487 4.02 4.12 6.01
C SER A 487 3.33 3.45 4.81
N ALA A 488 2.16 3.96 4.43
CA ALA A 488 1.33 3.51 3.30
C ALA A 488 0.64 2.15 3.49
N TRP A 489 0.62 1.60 4.68
CA TRP A 489 -0.08 0.37 4.99
C TRP A 489 -1.24 0.59 5.97
N MET A 490 -2.33 -0.15 5.78
CA MET A 490 -3.47 -0.16 6.71
C MET A 490 -3.06 -0.67 8.08
N GLU A 491 -2.25 -1.70 8.11
CA GLU A 491 -1.67 -2.27 9.33
C GLU A 491 -0.99 -1.21 10.19
N SER A 492 -0.16 -0.40 9.58
CA SER A 492 0.55 0.67 10.27
C SER A 492 -0.38 1.75 10.80
N ALA A 493 -1.44 2.08 10.07
CA ALA A 493 -2.44 3.04 10.53
C ALA A 493 -3.17 2.54 11.79
N ILE A 494 -3.52 1.25 11.83
CA ILE A 494 -4.14 0.61 12.99
C ILE A 494 -3.15 0.56 14.16
N GLN A 495 -1.91 0.13 13.93
CA GLN A 495 -0.90 0.06 14.98
C GLN A 495 -0.63 1.42 15.62
N SER A 496 -0.64 2.51 14.83
CA SER A 496 -0.50 3.86 15.36
C SER A 496 -1.65 4.26 16.28
N ALA A 497 -2.88 3.84 15.95
CA ALA A 497 -4.05 4.06 16.80
C ALA A 497 -3.93 3.29 18.12
N HIS A 498 -3.60 2.01 18.06
CA HIS A 498 -3.41 1.17 19.26
C HIS A 498 -2.30 1.72 20.17
N TYR A 499 -1.18 2.17 19.59
CA TYR A 499 -0.09 2.78 20.37
C TYR A 499 -0.56 4.01 21.15
N ALA A 500 -1.26 4.92 20.48
CA ALA A 500 -1.75 6.16 21.10
C ALA A 500 -2.86 5.87 22.14
N LEU A 501 -3.73 4.93 21.85
CA LEU A 501 -4.78 4.49 22.78
C LEU A 501 -4.21 3.83 24.05
N ALA A 502 -3.18 3.01 23.91
CA ALA A 502 -2.51 2.40 25.06
C ALA A 502 -1.84 3.42 25.99
N ASP A 503 -1.17 4.45 25.40
CA ASP A 503 -0.60 5.55 26.21
C ASP A 503 -1.69 6.34 26.93
N MET A 504 -2.78 6.67 26.23
CA MET A 504 -3.90 7.38 26.85
C MET A 504 -4.52 6.56 28.00
N ASP A 505 -4.78 5.29 27.80
CA ASP A 505 -5.37 4.40 28.81
C ASP A 505 -4.49 4.30 30.05
N GLN A 506 -3.17 4.19 29.88
CA GLN A 506 -2.22 4.20 30.98
C GLN A 506 -2.28 5.52 31.77
N ARG A 507 -2.39 6.68 31.11
CA ARG A 507 -2.53 7.98 31.77
C ARG A 507 -3.85 8.14 32.51
N VAL A 508 -4.95 7.65 31.91
CA VAL A 508 -6.27 7.68 32.56
C VAL A 508 -6.26 6.86 33.84
N ARG A 509 -5.66 5.66 33.82
CA ARG A 509 -5.53 4.82 35.01
C ARG A 509 -4.67 5.46 36.10
N ALA A 510 -3.56 6.10 35.72
CA ALA A 510 -2.69 6.79 36.68
C ALA A 510 -3.36 7.99 37.35
N GLN A 511 -4.38 8.58 36.74
CA GLN A 511 -5.17 9.67 37.33
C GLN A 511 -6.30 9.17 38.24
N GLN A 512 -6.69 7.91 38.15
CA GLN A 512 -7.74 7.28 38.96
C GLN A 512 -7.17 6.54 40.20
N ALA A 513 -5.87 6.23 40.19
CA ALA A 513 -5.13 5.62 41.28
C ALA A 513 -4.62 6.66 42.28
#